data_a662ad68b54dc8990f1d46caaf4e292b
#
_entry.id   a662ad68b54dc8990f1d46caaf4e292b
#
_cell.length_a   1.000
_cell.length_b   1.000
_cell.length_c   1.000
_cell.angle_alpha   90.00
_cell.angle_beta   90.00
_cell.angle_gamma   90.00
#
_symmetry.space_group_name_H-M   'P 1'
#
loop_
_entity.id
_entity.type
_entity.pdbx_description
1 polymer ?
#
loop_
_entity_poly.entity_id
_entity_poly.type
_entity_poly.pdbx_seq_one_letter_code
_entity_poly.pdbx_strand_id
1 'polypeptide(L)'
;MKFQPDQFMQKALELARRGLGRTAPNPPVGAVLVRDGRIVGEGFHPAAGEPHAEISALRDAGGLARGADLYVTLEPCCHTGRTGPCTEAIIEAGVANVYVGTVDPNPRVAGKGLTCLRNAGIEVSEGLLESECRSLIAPFAKHVQSGLPYVVYKAAMTLDGQTAAASGDAKWISCEKSRELVHMLRNQVDAIMVGSGTVNADNPKLTTRMQVPGRDPVRIICDGSLATSPQADVYSRLSDAGSILVTACGHTDAKLRPFLAAGVEVVQVRRHAQGLDLAEAMAELGRRNLQYILLEGGSKLAASMLKARFVDRVMFFI
;
A
#
# COMPACT_ATOMS: atom_id res chain seq x y z
N MET A 1 -21.28 -27.41 11.76
CA MET A 1 -20.25 -26.65 12.47
C MET A 1 -20.79 -25.24 12.67
N LYS A 2 -20.87 -24.72 13.90
CA LYS A 2 -21.15 -23.29 14.11
C LYS A 2 -19.87 -22.52 13.74
N PHE A 3 -19.93 -21.70 12.68
CA PHE A 3 -18.83 -20.81 12.36
C PHE A 3 -18.56 -19.85 13.53
N GLN A 4 -17.30 -19.64 13.85
CA GLN A 4 -16.87 -18.71 14.89
C GLN A 4 -16.78 -17.30 14.29
N PRO A 5 -17.02 -16.21 15.03
CA PRO A 5 -16.88 -14.82 14.55
C PRO A 5 -15.56 -14.55 13.84
N ASP A 6 -14.45 -15.12 14.35
CA ASP A 6 -13.12 -14.99 13.75
C ASP A 6 -13.05 -15.50 12.29
N GLN A 7 -13.81 -16.56 11.95
CA GLN A 7 -13.82 -17.11 10.59
C GLN A 7 -14.46 -16.15 9.59
N PHE A 8 -15.51 -15.42 10.00
CA PHE A 8 -16.15 -14.42 9.14
C PHE A 8 -15.26 -13.18 8.96
N MET A 9 -14.59 -12.72 10.02
CA MET A 9 -13.63 -11.65 9.90
C MET A 9 -12.39 -12.07 9.08
N GLN A 10 -11.94 -13.32 9.22
CA GLN A 10 -10.88 -13.87 8.36
C GLN A 10 -11.30 -13.85 6.89
N LYS A 11 -12.55 -14.19 6.58
CA LYS A 11 -13.10 -14.08 5.22
C LYS A 11 -13.14 -12.63 4.74
N ALA A 12 -13.55 -11.68 5.59
CA ALA A 12 -13.51 -10.25 5.27
C ALA A 12 -12.07 -9.78 4.98
N LEU A 13 -11.06 -10.23 5.75
CA LEU A 13 -9.65 -9.95 5.48
C LEU A 13 -9.17 -10.53 4.14
N GLU A 14 -9.61 -11.73 3.77
CA GLU A 14 -9.29 -12.31 2.45
C GLU A 14 -9.86 -11.48 1.31
N LEU A 15 -11.10 -11.01 1.45
CA LEU A 15 -11.74 -10.10 0.49
C LEU A 15 -10.99 -8.77 0.39
N ALA A 16 -10.65 -8.17 1.53
CA ALA A 16 -9.91 -6.91 1.59
C ALA A 16 -8.55 -6.98 0.85
N ARG A 17 -7.84 -8.12 0.93
CA ARG A 17 -6.56 -8.34 0.24
C ARG A 17 -6.68 -8.25 -1.28
N ARG A 18 -7.86 -8.46 -1.87
CA ARG A 18 -8.10 -8.28 -3.32
C ARG A 18 -7.97 -6.83 -3.76
N GLY A 19 -8.20 -5.87 -2.84
CA GLY A 19 -8.05 -4.44 -3.08
C GLY A 19 -6.61 -3.92 -2.94
N LEU A 20 -5.67 -4.72 -2.43
CA LEU A 20 -4.28 -4.28 -2.25
C LEU A 20 -3.66 -3.77 -3.55
N GLY A 21 -3.04 -2.59 -3.48
CA GLY A 21 -2.40 -1.92 -4.61
C GLY A 21 -3.39 -1.30 -5.62
N ARG A 22 -4.68 -1.22 -5.30
CA ARG A 22 -5.72 -0.67 -6.19
C ARG A 22 -6.52 0.47 -5.55
N THR A 23 -6.60 0.48 -4.22
CA THR A 23 -7.52 1.35 -3.48
C THR A 23 -6.94 2.70 -3.12
N ALA A 24 -5.62 2.91 -3.19
CA ALA A 24 -5.00 4.20 -2.84
C ALA A 24 -5.70 5.38 -3.54
N PRO A 25 -5.99 6.48 -2.82
CA PRO A 25 -5.60 6.79 -1.45
C PRO A 25 -6.46 6.14 -0.34
N ASN A 26 -7.51 5.38 -0.67
CA ASN A 26 -8.37 4.68 0.29
C ASN A 26 -7.69 3.41 0.82
N PRO A 27 -8.06 2.95 2.03
CA PRO A 27 -7.57 1.67 2.55
C PRO A 27 -8.24 0.48 1.86
N PRO A 28 -7.59 -0.69 1.79
CA PRO A 28 -8.23 -1.93 1.40
C PRO A 28 -9.17 -2.39 2.52
N VAL A 29 -10.45 -2.59 2.19
CA VAL A 29 -11.51 -3.00 3.12
C VAL A 29 -12.26 -4.18 2.55
N GLY A 30 -12.66 -5.12 3.42
CA GLY A 30 -13.54 -6.23 3.11
C GLY A 30 -14.67 -6.33 4.10
N ALA A 31 -15.81 -6.81 3.63
CA ALA A 31 -17.02 -6.94 4.41
C ALA A 31 -17.76 -8.25 4.09
N VAL A 32 -18.35 -8.86 5.11
CA VAL A 32 -19.14 -10.09 5.00
C VAL A 32 -20.43 -9.93 5.79
N LEU A 33 -21.57 -10.21 5.19
CA LEU A 33 -22.87 -10.31 5.84
C LEU A 33 -23.20 -11.75 6.14
N VAL A 34 -23.62 -12.01 7.38
CA VAL A 34 -23.93 -13.35 7.87
C VAL A 34 -25.33 -13.39 8.47
N ARG A 35 -26.13 -14.36 8.07
CA ARG A 35 -27.45 -14.61 8.62
C ARG A 35 -27.61 -16.09 8.92
N ASP A 36 -28.09 -16.43 10.12
CA ASP A 36 -28.27 -17.81 10.58
C ASP A 36 -26.99 -18.67 10.43
N GLY A 37 -25.81 -18.06 10.68
CA GLY A 37 -24.51 -18.70 10.57
C GLY A 37 -24.03 -18.98 9.13
N ARG A 38 -24.67 -18.39 8.12
CA ARG A 38 -24.31 -18.50 6.69
C ARG A 38 -23.96 -17.15 6.12
N ILE A 39 -22.93 -17.11 5.27
CA ILE A 39 -22.61 -15.92 4.51
C ILE A 39 -23.72 -15.69 3.48
N VAL A 40 -24.31 -14.50 3.50
CA VAL A 40 -25.37 -14.06 2.58
C VAL A 40 -24.94 -12.90 1.68
N GLY A 41 -23.80 -12.27 1.96
CA GLY A 41 -23.23 -11.24 1.11
C GLY A 41 -21.74 -11.04 1.37
N GLU A 42 -20.98 -10.82 0.32
CA GLU A 42 -19.55 -10.58 0.33
C GLU A 42 -19.23 -9.28 -0.42
N GLY A 43 -18.27 -8.51 0.07
CA GLY A 43 -17.83 -7.29 -0.58
C GLY A 43 -16.40 -6.91 -0.23
N PHE A 44 -15.76 -6.21 -1.15
CA PHE A 44 -14.48 -5.53 -0.89
C PHE A 44 -14.44 -4.22 -1.67
N HIS A 45 -13.55 -3.30 -1.28
CA HIS A 45 -13.31 -2.06 -2.01
C HIS A 45 -12.34 -2.34 -3.16
N PRO A 46 -12.77 -2.31 -4.45
CA PRO A 46 -11.91 -2.74 -5.55
C PRO A 46 -10.91 -1.67 -5.98
N ALA A 47 -11.30 -0.41 -5.96
CA ALA A 47 -10.45 0.72 -6.37
C ALA A 47 -11.02 2.06 -5.86
N ALA A 48 -10.18 3.09 -5.83
CA ALA A 48 -10.62 4.45 -5.48
C ALA A 48 -11.72 4.96 -6.43
N GLY A 49 -12.84 5.40 -5.84
CA GLY A 49 -14.03 5.85 -6.59
C GLY A 49 -15.10 4.79 -6.80
N GLU A 50 -14.77 3.51 -6.62
CA GLU A 50 -15.70 2.39 -6.66
C GLU A 50 -16.43 2.23 -5.30
N PRO A 51 -17.52 1.43 -5.23
CA PRO A 51 -18.26 1.20 -3.99
C PRO A 51 -17.36 0.67 -2.87
N HIS A 52 -17.64 1.10 -1.64
CA HIS A 52 -17.00 0.56 -0.45
C HIS A 52 -17.42 -0.90 -0.22
N ALA A 53 -16.65 -1.61 0.59
CA ALA A 53 -16.86 -3.03 0.88
C ALA A 53 -18.26 -3.32 1.44
N GLU A 54 -18.73 -2.49 2.35
CA GLU A 54 -20.04 -2.60 2.98
C GLU A 54 -21.17 -2.47 1.93
N ILE A 55 -21.05 -1.49 1.03
CA ILE A 55 -22.04 -1.29 -0.04
C ILE A 55 -22.06 -2.48 -0.98
N SER A 56 -20.90 -3.03 -1.32
CA SER A 56 -20.78 -4.22 -2.17
C SER A 56 -21.40 -5.44 -1.49
N ALA A 57 -21.13 -5.66 -0.20
CA ALA A 57 -21.69 -6.76 0.56
C ALA A 57 -23.22 -6.64 0.74
N LEU A 58 -23.74 -5.41 1.00
CA LEU A 58 -25.18 -5.16 1.11
C LEU A 58 -25.90 -5.42 -0.21
N ARG A 59 -25.30 -5.03 -1.33
CA ARG A 59 -25.87 -5.31 -2.67
C ARG A 59 -25.90 -6.80 -2.99
N ASP A 60 -24.85 -7.53 -2.63
CA ASP A 60 -24.76 -8.98 -2.83
C ASP A 60 -25.79 -9.72 -1.96
N ALA A 61 -25.98 -9.30 -0.71
CA ALA A 61 -26.98 -9.89 0.18
C ALA A 61 -28.43 -9.58 -0.21
N GLY A 62 -28.69 -8.43 -0.83
CA GLY A 62 -30.03 -7.97 -1.15
C GLY A 62 -30.95 -7.97 0.08
N GLY A 63 -32.14 -8.52 -0.02
CA GLY A 63 -33.12 -8.58 1.07
C GLY A 63 -32.68 -9.42 2.29
N LEU A 64 -31.64 -10.24 2.15
CA LEU A 64 -31.10 -11.06 3.25
C LEU A 64 -30.23 -10.24 4.22
N ALA A 65 -29.87 -8.99 3.87
CA ALA A 65 -29.12 -8.09 4.73
C ALA A 65 -29.90 -7.71 6.02
N ARG A 66 -31.23 -7.67 5.92
CA ARG A 66 -32.08 -7.35 7.09
C ARG A 66 -31.97 -8.42 8.18
N GLY A 67 -31.56 -8.00 9.38
CA GLY A 67 -31.33 -8.89 10.53
C GLY A 67 -30.07 -9.72 10.42
N ALA A 68 -29.18 -9.46 9.44
CA ALA A 68 -27.89 -10.11 9.34
C ALA A 68 -26.83 -9.40 10.23
N ASP A 69 -25.73 -10.11 10.52
CA ASP A 69 -24.54 -9.60 11.17
C ASP A 69 -23.52 -9.16 10.11
N LEU A 70 -22.98 -7.95 10.22
CA LEU A 70 -21.94 -7.43 9.34
C LEU A 70 -20.57 -7.58 10.02
N TYR A 71 -19.64 -8.21 9.31
CA TYR A 71 -18.21 -8.27 9.66
C TYR A 71 -17.44 -7.39 8.69
N VAL A 72 -16.74 -6.37 9.19
CA VAL A 72 -16.01 -5.41 8.35
C VAL A 72 -14.62 -5.15 8.93
N THR A 73 -13.59 -5.16 8.08
CA THR A 73 -12.18 -5.06 8.53
C THR A 73 -11.81 -3.68 9.07
N LEU A 74 -12.55 -2.63 8.70
CA LEU A 74 -12.32 -1.25 9.12
C LEU A 74 -13.65 -0.59 9.48
N GLU A 75 -13.63 0.35 10.42
CA GLU A 75 -14.77 1.19 10.80
C GLU A 75 -15.52 1.75 9.57
N PRO A 76 -16.85 1.55 9.45
CA PRO A 76 -17.65 2.12 8.39
C PRO A 76 -17.66 3.65 8.40
N CYS A 77 -17.50 4.28 7.24
CA CYS A 77 -17.48 5.73 7.14
C CYS A 77 -18.84 6.36 7.45
N CYS A 78 -18.81 7.53 8.14
CA CYS A 78 -19.99 8.31 8.52
C CYS A 78 -20.05 9.69 7.87
N HIS A 79 -19.21 9.96 6.89
CA HIS A 79 -19.19 11.25 6.18
C HIS A 79 -19.52 11.04 4.71
N THR A 80 -20.18 12.04 4.11
CA THR A 80 -20.45 12.05 2.68
C THR A 80 -19.16 12.39 1.93
N GLY A 81 -18.67 11.41 1.15
CA GLY A 81 -17.58 11.58 0.22
C GLY A 81 -18.09 11.66 -1.22
N ARG A 82 -17.50 10.88 -2.11
CA ARG A 82 -18.02 10.66 -3.49
C ARG A 82 -19.27 9.80 -3.51
N THR A 83 -19.47 8.99 -2.48
CA THR A 83 -20.67 8.18 -2.22
C THR A 83 -21.23 8.56 -0.85
N GLY A 84 -22.49 8.22 -0.57
CA GLY A 84 -23.09 8.40 0.75
C GLY A 84 -22.36 7.59 1.83
N PRO A 85 -22.57 7.93 3.13
CA PRO A 85 -21.93 7.25 4.23
C PRO A 85 -22.32 5.76 4.30
N CYS A 86 -21.37 4.88 4.52
CA CYS A 86 -21.65 3.45 4.68
C CYS A 86 -22.56 3.17 5.89
N THR A 87 -22.43 3.99 6.96
CA THR A 87 -23.29 3.87 8.15
C THR A 87 -24.77 4.03 7.83
N GLU A 88 -25.14 4.98 6.95
CA GLU A 88 -26.53 5.17 6.54
C GLU A 88 -27.05 3.93 5.79
N ALA A 89 -26.30 3.43 4.83
CA ALA A 89 -26.69 2.23 4.08
C ALA A 89 -26.83 0.98 4.97
N ILE A 90 -25.97 0.82 5.99
CA ILE A 90 -26.04 -0.27 6.98
C ILE A 90 -27.33 -0.15 7.80
N ILE A 91 -27.68 1.08 8.27
CA ILE A 91 -28.88 1.36 9.05
C ILE A 91 -30.14 1.08 8.20
N GLU A 92 -30.20 1.62 6.97
CA GLU A 92 -31.34 1.43 6.05
C GLU A 92 -31.56 -0.04 5.68
N ALA A 93 -30.48 -0.80 5.53
CA ALA A 93 -30.56 -2.24 5.27
C ALA A 93 -31.12 -3.04 6.46
N GLY A 94 -31.13 -2.46 7.68
CA GLY A 94 -31.62 -3.11 8.88
C GLY A 94 -30.71 -4.23 9.36
N VAL A 95 -29.38 -4.03 9.28
CA VAL A 95 -28.36 -4.92 9.84
C VAL A 95 -28.55 -5.00 11.35
N ALA A 96 -28.43 -6.18 11.94
CA ALA A 96 -28.65 -6.39 13.39
C ALA A 96 -27.43 -6.03 14.22
N ASN A 97 -26.26 -6.56 13.88
CA ASN A 97 -25.00 -6.35 14.61
C ASN A 97 -23.88 -6.02 13.65
N VAL A 98 -22.89 -5.24 14.10
CA VAL A 98 -21.70 -4.89 13.34
C VAL A 98 -20.44 -5.26 14.13
N TYR A 99 -19.61 -6.12 13.56
CA TYR A 99 -18.32 -6.53 14.08
C TYR A 99 -17.23 -5.85 13.28
N VAL A 100 -16.44 -5.00 13.95
CA VAL A 100 -15.41 -4.16 13.32
C VAL A 100 -14.03 -4.69 13.70
N GLY A 101 -13.17 -4.89 12.72
CA GLY A 101 -11.80 -5.34 12.93
C GLY A 101 -10.96 -4.25 13.61
N THR A 102 -10.95 -3.04 13.07
CA THR A 102 -10.21 -1.91 13.66
C THR A 102 -10.92 -0.58 13.43
N VAL A 103 -10.73 0.36 14.36
CA VAL A 103 -11.18 1.75 14.24
C VAL A 103 -10.36 2.47 13.17
N ASP A 104 -10.99 3.42 12.45
CA ASP A 104 -10.30 4.21 11.44
C ASP A 104 -9.18 5.05 12.08
N PRO A 105 -7.91 4.89 11.63
CA PRO A 105 -6.79 5.64 12.16
C PRO A 105 -6.80 7.14 11.81
N ASN A 106 -7.69 7.57 10.91
CA ASN A 106 -7.84 8.97 10.53
C ASN A 106 -8.50 9.75 11.68
N PRO A 107 -7.83 10.74 12.31
CA PRO A 107 -8.38 11.50 13.44
C PRO A 107 -9.69 12.23 13.13
N ARG A 108 -9.99 12.45 11.84
CA ARG A 108 -11.25 13.09 11.40
C ARG A 108 -12.44 12.15 11.45
N VAL A 109 -12.22 10.83 11.45
CA VAL A 109 -13.25 9.77 11.38
C VAL A 109 -13.33 9.03 12.70
N ALA A 110 -12.21 8.63 13.25
CA ALA A 110 -12.01 7.73 14.39
C ALA A 110 -13.18 7.68 15.39
N GLY A 111 -13.90 6.56 15.46
CA GLY A 111 -15.00 6.28 16.37
C GLY A 111 -16.35 6.93 16.02
N LYS A 112 -16.42 7.81 15.03
CA LYS A 112 -17.67 8.51 14.65
C LYS A 112 -18.64 7.57 13.95
N GLY A 113 -18.14 6.69 13.10
CA GLY A 113 -18.94 5.66 12.43
C GLY A 113 -19.57 4.69 13.43
N LEU A 114 -18.78 4.23 14.39
CA LEU A 114 -19.25 3.34 15.46
C LEU A 114 -20.32 4.04 16.31
N THR A 115 -20.10 5.30 16.66
CA THR A 115 -21.06 6.11 17.40
C THR A 115 -22.37 6.29 16.62
N CYS A 116 -22.30 6.54 15.31
CA CYS A 116 -23.47 6.66 14.47
C CYS A 116 -24.31 5.37 14.47
N LEU A 117 -23.69 4.21 14.30
CA LEU A 117 -24.36 2.92 14.31
C LEU A 117 -25.01 2.61 15.66
N ARG A 118 -24.30 2.86 16.79
CA ARG A 118 -24.84 2.67 18.15
C ARG A 118 -26.04 3.58 18.42
N ASN A 119 -25.98 4.83 17.99
CA ASN A 119 -27.11 5.78 18.13
C ASN A 119 -28.34 5.35 17.34
N ALA A 120 -28.17 4.58 16.28
CA ALA A 120 -29.25 3.99 15.49
C ALA A 120 -29.78 2.67 16.08
N GLY A 121 -29.26 2.22 17.24
CA GLY A 121 -29.68 1.01 17.93
C GLY A 121 -29.01 -0.28 17.44
N ILE A 122 -27.96 -0.18 16.62
CA ILE A 122 -27.17 -1.33 16.15
C ILE A 122 -26.11 -1.67 17.23
N GLU A 123 -26.03 -2.95 17.61
CA GLU A 123 -24.95 -3.42 18.48
C GLU A 123 -23.62 -3.46 17.73
N VAL A 124 -22.58 -2.82 18.29
CA VAL A 124 -21.26 -2.72 17.65
C VAL A 124 -20.18 -3.29 18.54
N SER A 125 -19.50 -4.35 18.06
CA SER A 125 -18.32 -4.96 18.67
C SER A 125 -17.07 -4.61 17.89
N GLU A 126 -15.98 -4.28 18.59
CA GLU A 126 -14.71 -3.81 18.01
C GLU A 126 -13.56 -4.78 18.35
N GLY A 127 -12.50 -4.74 17.54
CA GLY A 127 -11.24 -5.42 17.83
C GLY A 127 -11.18 -6.88 17.40
N LEU A 128 -12.11 -7.35 16.57
CA LEU A 128 -12.09 -8.72 16.06
C LEU A 128 -10.98 -8.89 15.02
N LEU A 129 -9.95 -9.72 15.30
CA LEU A 129 -8.72 -9.86 14.53
C LEU A 129 -8.04 -8.48 14.28
N GLU A 130 -8.00 -7.65 15.32
CA GLU A 130 -7.53 -6.26 15.23
C GLU A 130 -6.09 -6.17 14.69
N SER A 131 -5.19 -7.04 15.11
CA SER A 131 -3.80 -7.06 14.70
C SER A 131 -3.66 -7.25 13.18
N GLU A 132 -4.42 -8.18 12.61
CA GLU A 132 -4.45 -8.49 11.18
C GLU A 132 -5.08 -7.35 10.39
N CYS A 133 -6.18 -6.78 10.88
CA CYS A 133 -6.85 -5.65 10.26
C CYS A 133 -5.96 -4.40 10.25
N ARG A 134 -5.30 -4.06 11.36
CA ARG A 134 -4.33 -2.97 11.44
C ARG A 134 -3.14 -3.18 10.51
N SER A 135 -2.61 -4.41 10.47
CA SER A 135 -1.49 -4.75 9.58
C SER A 135 -1.83 -4.56 8.11
N LEU A 136 -3.06 -4.88 7.72
CA LEU A 136 -3.55 -4.73 6.35
C LEU A 136 -3.58 -3.28 5.90
N ILE A 137 -4.00 -2.36 6.78
CA ILE A 137 -4.13 -0.93 6.47
C ILE A 137 -2.93 -0.09 6.94
N ALA A 138 -1.82 -0.70 7.37
CA ALA A 138 -0.67 0.02 7.92
C ALA A 138 -0.13 1.14 7.01
N PRO A 139 -0.04 0.98 5.66
CA PRO A 139 0.36 2.07 4.77
C PRO A 139 -0.61 3.26 4.82
N PHE A 140 -1.90 3.01 4.76
CA PHE A 140 -2.93 4.03 4.90
C PHE A 140 -2.85 4.72 6.27
N ALA A 141 -2.75 3.96 7.35
CA ALA A 141 -2.69 4.48 8.71
C ALA A 141 -1.52 5.45 8.90
N LYS A 142 -0.32 5.06 8.47
CA LYS A 142 0.85 5.94 8.54
C LYS A 142 0.65 7.22 7.74
N HIS A 143 0.11 7.08 6.51
CA HIS A 143 -0.08 8.23 5.63
C HIS A 143 -1.07 9.25 6.21
N VAL A 144 -2.23 8.81 6.68
CA VAL A 144 -3.25 9.74 7.23
C VAL A 144 -2.84 10.41 8.54
N GLN A 145 -1.95 9.77 9.32
CA GLN A 145 -1.45 10.28 10.59
C GLN A 145 -0.25 11.21 10.42
N SER A 146 0.65 10.94 9.46
CA SER A 146 1.93 11.63 9.33
C SER A 146 2.16 12.33 7.98
N GLY A 147 1.35 12.05 6.97
CA GLY A 147 1.58 12.49 5.59
C GLY A 147 2.73 11.77 4.88
N LEU A 148 3.36 10.78 5.52
CA LEU A 148 4.52 10.07 5.00
C LEU A 148 4.15 8.69 4.46
N PRO A 149 4.87 8.16 3.45
CA PRO A 149 4.74 6.79 2.99
C PRO A 149 5.19 5.76 4.04
N TYR A 150 4.55 4.60 4.01
CA TYR A 150 5.00 3.39 4.69
C TYR A 150 6.04 2.68 3.83
N VAL A 151 7.21 2.40 4.38
CA VAL A 151 8.34 1.85 3.62
C VAL A 151 8.67 0.44 4.10
N VAL A 152 8.62 -0.51 3.17
CA VAL A 152 9.14 -1.86 3.37
C VAL A 152 10.50 -1.96 2.69
N TYR A 153 11.55 -2.21 3.47
CA TYR A 153 12.86 -2.55 2.93
C TYR A 153 12.97 -4.05 2.67
N LYS A 154 13.21 -4.42 1.42
CA LYS A 154 13.44 -5.80 0.98
C LYS A 154 14.89 -6.00 0.61
N ALA A 155 15.54 -6.99 1.21
CA ALA A 155 16.85 -7.46 0.78
C ALA A 155 16.86 -8.98 0.58
N ALA A 156 17.58 -9.43 -0.44
CA ALA A 156 18.00 -10.83 -0.55
C ALA A 156 19.48 -10.91 -0.13
N MET A 157 19.81 -11.83 0.74
CA MET A 157 21.16 -11.98 1.28
C MET A 157 21.45 -13.43 1.65
N THR A 158 22.71 -13.77 1.72
CA THR A 158 23.17 -15.04 2.28
C THR A 158 22.97 -15.04 3.79
N LEU A 159 23.08 -16.22 4.43
CA LEU A 159 22.91 -16.37 5.88
C LEU A 159 23.90 -15.50 6.69
N ASP A 160 25.09 -15.24 6.14
CA ASP A 160 26.11 -14.34 6.70
C ASP A 160 25.93 -12.86 6.29
N GLY A 161 24.79 -12.51 5.65
CA GLY A 161 24.39 -11.14 5.37
C GLY A 161 24.97 -10.51 4.09
N GLN A 162 25.59 -11.30 3.20
CA GLN A 162 26.11 -10.78 1.94
C GLN A 162 24.99 -10.61 0.91
N THR A 163 24.94 -9.45 0.26
CA THR A 163 23.95 -9.12 -0.79
C THR A 163 24.50 -9.31 -2.21
N ALA A 164 25.78 -9.58 -2.35
CA ALA A 164 26.48 -9.92 -3.59
C ALA A 164 27.77 -10.68 -3.28
N ALA A 165 28.29 -11.43 -4.24
CA ALA A 165 29.61 -12.02 -4.19
C ALA A 165 30.73 -10.94 -4.24
N ALA A 166 31.97 -11.29 -3.91
CA ALA A 166 33.10 -10.39 -4.01
C ALA A 166 33.34 -9.85 -5.46
N SER A 167 32.90 -10.61 -6.47
CA SER A 167 32.89 -10.21 -7.88
C SER A 167 31.82 -9.17 -8.22
N GLY A 168 30.89 -8.85 -7.30
CA GLY A 168 29.71 -8.01 -7.54
C GLY A 168 28.53 -8.78 -8.10
N ASP A 169 28.63 -10.06 -8.37
CA ASP A 169 27.52 -10.88 -8.87
C ASP A 169 26.50 -11.14 -7.74
N ALA A 170 25.23 -10.82 -8.00
CA ALA A 170 24.11 -10.99 -7.09
C ALA A 170 23.01 -11.93 -7.63
N LYS A 171 23.23 -12.57 -8.79
CA LYS A 171 22.27 -13.47 -9.43
C LYS A 171 22.69 -14.93 -9.23
N TRP A 172 21.94 -15.82 -8.57
CA TRP A 172 20.64 -15.64 -7.89
C TRP A 172 20.82 -15.99 -6.41
N ILE A 173 20.63 -15.04 -5.51
CA ILE A 173 20.74 -15.29 -4.06
C ILE A 173 19.47 -15.96 -3.54
N SER A 174 18.30 -15.67 -4.12
CA SER A 174 17.01 -16.17 -3.67
C SER A 174 16.39 -17.17 -4.66
N CYS A 175 15.56 -18.10 -4.14
CA CYS A 175 14.86 -19.09 -4.94
C CYS A 175 13.72 -18.46 -5.78
N GLU A 176 13.13 -19.23 -6.70
CA GLU A 176 12.05 -18.79 -7.58
C GLU A 176 10.81 -18.31 -6.81
N LYS A 177 10.38 -19.06 -5.78
CA LYS A 177 9.25 -18.68 -4.91
C LYS A 177 9.47 -17.33 -4.23
N SER A 178 10.69 -17.03 -3.80
CA SER A 178 11.03 -15.73 -3.24
C SER A 178 10.90 -14.61 -4.28
N ARG A 179 11.30 -14.86 -5.52
CA ARG A 179 11.15 -13.88 -6.62
C ARG A 179 9.69 -13.66 -6.98
N GLU A 180 8.85 -14.71 -7.00
CA GLU A 180 7.40 -14.60 -7.18
C GLU A 180 6.77 -13.72 -6.10
N LEU A 181 7.14 -13.93 -4.82
CA LEU A 181 6.67 -13.10 -3.71
C LEU A 181 7.07 -11.62 -3.89
N VAL A 182 8.28 -11.35 -4.36
CA VAL A 182 8.71 -9.98 -4.67
C VAL A 182 7.85 -9.36 -5.79
N HIS A 183 7.49 -10.11 -6.83
CA HIS A 183 6.60 -9.61 -7.87
C HIS A 183 5.16 -9.38 -7.35
N MET A 184 4.69 -10.22 -6.42
CA MET A 184 3.42 -9.97 -5.73
C MET A 184 3.48 -8.67 -4.90
N LEU A 185 4.57 -8.42 -4.18
CA LEU A 185 4.78 -7.17 -3.45
C LEU A 185 4.80 -5.95 -4.39
N ARG A 186 5.50 -6.02 -5.52
CA ARG A 186 5.51 -4.95 -6.53
C ARG A 186 4.12 -4.65 -7.09
N ASN A 187 3.27 -5.68 -7.23
CA ASN A 187 1.88 -5.51 -7.64
C ASN A 187 1.01 -4.80 -6.59
N GLN A 188 1.41 -4.84 -5.31
CA GLN A 188 0.64 -4.31 -4.18
C GLN A 188 1.09 -2.92 -3.72
N VAL A 189 2.35 -2.55 -3.93
CA VAL A 189 2.88 -1.24 -3.50
C VAL A 189 2.53 -0.13 -4.49
N ASP A 190 2.47 1.11 -4.02
CA ASP A 190 2.27 2.27 -4.90
C ASP A 190 3.53 2.57 -5.70
N ALA A 191 4.70 2.41 -5.07
CA ALA A 191 5.97 2.69 -5.71
C ALA A 191 7.08 1.72 -5.26
N ILE A 192 8.09 1.59 -6.14
CA ILE A 192 9.36 0.91 -5.86
C ILE A 192 10.48 1.94 -5.89
N MET A 193 11.35 1.92 -4.87
CA MET A 193 12.44 2.89 -4.71
C MET A 193 13.79 2.21 -4.79
N VAL A 194 14.68 2.77 -5.60
CA VAL A 194 16.08 2.33 -5.73
C VAL A 194 17.03 3.53 -5.77
N GLY A 195 18.31 3.29 -5.47
CA GLY A 195 19.38 4.29 -5.67
C GLY A 195 20.02 4.19 -7.06
N SER A 196 20.71 5.26 -7.45
CA SER A 196 21.47 5.33 -8.73
C SER A 196 22.49 4.19 -8.89
N GLY A 197 23.10 3.73 -7.79
CA GLY A 197 24.03 2.59 -7.85
C GLY A 197 23.40 1.31 -8.37
N THR A 198 22.16 1.01 -7.95
CA THR A 198 21.40 -0.15 -8.45
C THR A 198 21.06 0.00 -9.93
N VAL A 199 20.64 1.21 -10.35
CA VAL A 199 20.34 1.50 -11.77
C VAL A 199 21.56 1.29 -12.64
N ASN A 200 22.72 1.83 -12.23
CA ASN A 200 23.95 1.75 -13.03
C ASN A 200 24.56 0.33 -13.05
N ALA A 201 24.37 -0.47 -11.98
CA ALA A 201 24.89 -1.83 -11.93
C ALA A 201 24.03 -2.82 -12.71
N ASP A 202 22.70 -2.72 -12.59
CA ASP A 202 21.77 -3.79 -13.01
C ASP A 202 20.88 -3.38 -14.20
N ASN A 203 20.79 -2.08 -14.51
CA ASN A 203 19.82 -1.50 -15.46
C ASN A 203 18.41 -2.14 -15.32
N PRO A 204 17.81 -2.13 -14.13
CA PRO A 204 16.63 -2.91 -13.84
C PRO A 204 15.38 -2.25 -14.42
N LYS A 205 14.41 -3.05 -14.88
CA LYS A 205 13.09 -2.54 -15.33
C LYS A 205 12.15 -2.19 -14.18
N LEU A 206 12.32 -2.82 -13.02
CA LEU A 206 11.48 -2.68 -11.82
C LEU A 206 9.97 -2.95 -12.07
N THR A 207 9.66 -3.73 -13.08
CA THR A 207 8.30 -4.11 -13.45
C THR A 207 7.81 -5.30 -12.63
N THR A 208 6.48 -5.43 -12.56
CA THR A 208 5.78 -6.61 -12.05
C THR A 208 5.72 -7.66 -13.15
N ARG A 209 6.17 -8.88 -12.87
CA ARG A 209 6.15 -10.01 -13.80
C ARG A 209 5.48 -11.19 -13.11
N MET A 210 4.21 -11.38 -13.40
CA MET A 210 3.36 -12.43 -12.82
C MET A 210 2.74 -13.24 -13.95
N GLN A 211 2.28 -14.45 -13.64
CA GLN A 211 1.55 -15.30 -14.59
C GLN A 211 0.17 -14.71 -14.95
N VAL A 212 -0.40 -13.89 -14.06
CA VAL A 212 -1.65 -13.15 -14.27
C VAL A 212 -1.35 -11.67 -14.46
N PRO A 213 -2.22 -10.90 -15.17
CA PRO A 213 -2.03 -9.46 -15.32
C PRO A 213 -1.87 -8.77 -13.97
N GLY A 214 -0.80 -8.03 -13.80
CA GLY A 214 -0.48 -7.23 -12.61
C GLY A 214 -0.39 -5.74 -12.93
N ARG A 215 -0.23 -4.92 -11.89
CA ARG A 215 0.05 -3.50 -12.01
C ARG A 215 1.53 -3.24 -11.73
N ASP A 216 2.16 -2.39 -12.51
CA ASP A 216 3.49 -1.91 -12.18
C ASP A 216 3.43 -0.77 -11.14
N PRO A 217 4.34 -0.74 -10.17
CA PRO A 217 4.48 0.38 -9.26
C PRO A 217 5.17 1.57 -9.96
N VAL A 218 4.94 2.79 -9.45
CA VAL A 218 5.74 3.96 -9.81
C VAL A 218 7.20 3.71 -9.44
N ARG A 219 8.14 4.01 -10.34
CA ARG A 219 9.56 3.79 -10.12
C ARG A 219 10.19 5.07 -9.56
N ILE A 220 10.76 5.00 -8.37
CA ILE A 220 11.43 6.11 -7.70
C ILE A 220 12.93 5.87 -7.73
N ILE A 221 13.68 6.76 -8.35
CA ILE A 221 15.12 6.69 -8.46
C ILE A 221 15.75 7.82 -7.64
N CYS A 222 16.48 7.47 -6.56
CA CYS A 222 17.24 8.42 -5.76
C CYS A 222 18.63 8.60 -6.38
N ASP A 223 18.82 9.73 -7.08
CA ASP A 223 20.06 10.07 -7.78
C ASP A 223 20.45 11.54 -7.58
N GLY A 224 21.13 11.81 -6.49
CA GLY A 224 21.50 13.19 -6.10
C GLY A 224 22.46 13.89 -7.07
N SER A 225 23.15 13.19 -7.94
CA SER A 225 24.19 13.72 -8.83
C SER A 225 23.86 13.61 -10.32
N LEU A 226 22.70 13.05 -10.66
CA LEU A 226 22.31 12.70 -12.05
C LEU A 226 23.34 11.76 -12.70
N ALA A 227 23.76 10.74 -11.95
CA ALA A 227 24.72 9.73 -12.40
C ALA A 227 24.09 8.64 -13.25
N THR A 228 22.76 8.52 -13.28
CA THR A 228 22.03 7.56 -14.11
C THR A 228 21.83 8.10 -15.53
N SER A 229 21.84 7.19 -16.51
CA SER A 229 21.51 7.56 -17.90
C SER A 229 20.01 7.80 -18.05
N PRO A 230 19.57 8.89 -18.72
CA PRO A 230 18.16 9.10 -19.07
C PRO A 230 17.57 7.98 -19.96
N GLN A 231 18.43 7.15 -20.59
CA GLN A 231 18.05 5.99 -21.39
C GLN A 231 17.96 4.69 -20.59
N ALA A 232 18.23 4.72 -19.27
CA ALA A 232 18.11 3.53 -18.44
C ALA A 232 16.68 2.97 -18.45
N ASP A 233 16.56 1.65 -18.37
CA ASP A 233 15.28 0.92 -18.47
C ASP A 233 14.24 1.39 -17.41
N VAL A 234 14.69 1.87 -16.25
CA VAL A 234 13.82 2.43 -15.21
C VAL A 234 13.04 3.67 -15.64
N TYR A 235 13.52 4.39 -16.67
CA TYR A 235 12.88 5.59 -17.20
C TYR A 235 12.08 5.33 -18.47
N SER A 236 12.18 4.12 -19.02
CA SER A 236 11.44 3.76 -20.24
C SER A 236 9.94 3.62 -19.94
N ARG A 237 9.10 3.97 -20.92
CA ARG A 237 7.63 3.82 -20.83
C ARG A 237 7.22 2.37 -21.10
N LEU A 238 7.63 1.44 -20.21
CA LEU A 238 7.30 0.01 -20.32
C LEU A 238 5.86 -0.30 -19.92
N SER A 239 5.22 0.63 -19.19
CA SER A 239 3.84 0.52 -18.70
C SER A 239 3.31 1.92 -18.40
N ASP A 240 2.04 2.02 -18.01
CA ASP A 240 1.38 3.28 -17.59
C ASP A 240 1.96 3.85 -16.28
N ALA A 241 2.72 3.03 -15.52
CA ALA A 241 3.40 3.48 -14.32
C ALA A 241 4.57 4.42 -14.68
N GLY A 242 4.51 5.63 -14.15
CA GLY A 242 5.54 6.65 -14.34
C GLY A 242 6.85 6.35 -13.60
N SER A 243 7.82 7.24 -13.83
CA SER A 243 9.07 7.25 -13.07
C SER A 243 9.29 8.61 -12.44
N ILE A 244 9.79 8.63 -11.21
CA ILE A 244 10.12 9.82 -10.42
C ILE A 244 11.63 9.79 -10.16
N LEU A 245 12.33 10.82 -10.59
CA LEU A 245 13.74 11.06 -10.28
C LEU A 245 13.81 12.01 -9.08
N VAL A 246 14.28 11.52 -7.94
CA VAL A 246 14.57 12.34 -6.77
C VAL A 246 16.04 12.75 -6.84
N THR A 247 16.30 14.05 -7.02
CA THR A 247 17.66 14.58 -7.22
C THR A 247 17.94 15.82 -6.36
N ALA A 248 19.19 16.26 -6.32
CA ALA A 248 19.55 17.46 -5.57
C ALA A 248 19.09 18.75 -6.25
N CYS A 249 18.73 19.75 -5.46
CA CYS A 249 18.58 21.12 -5.96
C CYS A 249 19.90 21.64 -6.56
N GLY A 250 19.79 22.60 -7.50
CA GLY A 250 20.96 23.28 -8.11
C GLY A 250 21.50 22.64 -9.39
N HIS A 251 20.86 21.60 -9.90
CA HIS A 251 21.14 21.14 -11.26
C HIS A 251 20.62 22.14 -12.30
N THR A 252 21.38 22.35 -13.37
CA THR A 252 20.96 23.20 -14.48
C THR A 252 19.85 22.56 -15.30
N ASP A 253 18.99 23.36 -15.90
CA ASP A 253 17.91 22.87 -16.79
C ASP A 253 18.44 21.99 -17.92
N ALA A 254 19.63 22.27 -18.44
CA ALA A 254 20.27 21.48 -19.47
C ALA A 254 20.52 20.02 -19.02
N LYS A 255 20.87 19.80 -17.74
CA LYS A 255 21.07 18.46 -17.18
C LYS A 255 19.75 17.72 -16.89
N LEU A 256 18.69 18.45 -16.56
CA LEU A 256 17.37 17.87 -16.25
C LEU A 256 16.56 17.57 -17.52
N ARG A 257 16.77 18.37 -18.59
CA ARG A 257 16.00 18.27 -19.84
C ARG A 257 15.92 16.86 -20.43
N PRO A 258 16.97 16.04 -20.47
CA PRO A 258 16.89 14.68 -21.01
C PRO A 258 15.91 13.78 -20.24
N PHE A 259 15.84 13.90 -18.91
CA PHE A 259 14.90 13.14 -18.08
C PHE A 259 13.47 13.63 -18.28
N LEU A 260 13.26 14.94 -18.30
CA LEU A 260 11.96 15.54 -18.58
C LEU A 260 11.43 15.14 -19.98
N ALA A 261 12.31 15.14 -21.00
CA ALA A 261 11.99 14.70 -22.35
C ALA A 261 11.62 13.21 -22.42
N ALA A 262 12.19 12.37 -21.54
CA ALA A 262 11.81 10.97 -21.38
C ALA A 262 10.46 10.79 -20.64
N GLY A 263 9.85 11.88 -20.17
CA GLY A 263 8.58 11.86 -19.41
C GLY A 263 8.77 11.48 -17.93
N VAL A 264 9.98 11.63 -17.40
CA VAL A 264 10.29 11.40 -15.99
C VAL A 264 9.86 12.62 -15.19
N GLU A 265 9.13 12.41 -14.10
CA GLU A 265 8.86 13.45 -13.12
C GLU A 265 10.13 13.72 -12.28
N VAL A 266 10.53 14.97 -12.15
CA VAL A 266 11.73 15.35 -11.39
C VAL A 266 11.32 16.03 -10.08
N VAL A 267 11.77 15.45 -8.97
CA VAL A 267 11.62 16.00 -7.61
C VAL A 267 12.99 16.45 -7.14
N GLN A 268 13.14 17.75 -6.96
CA GLN A 268 14.38 18.32 -6.45
C GLN A 268 14.28 18.56 -4.94
N VAL A 269 15.24 18.05 -4.19
CA VAL A 269 15.34 18.19 -2.75
C VAL A 269 16.71 18.74 -2.34
N ARG A 270 16.82 19.27 -1.14
CA ARG A 270 18.10 19.76 -0.61
C ARG A 270 19.12 18.62 -0.56
N ARG A 271 20.38 19.01 -0.60
CA ARG A 271 21.51 18.10 -0.44
C ARG A 271 22.29 18.45 0.82
N HIS A 272 22.58 17.44 1.62
CA HIS A 272 23.47 17.49 2.76
C HIS A 272 24.79 16.78 2.47
N ALA A 273 25.77 16.89 3.36
CA ALA A 273 27.05 16.19 3.22
C ALA A 273 26.90 14.66 3.09
N GLN A 274 25.82 14.10 3.62
CA GLN A 274 25.53 12.66 3.62
C GLN A 274 24.65 12.20 2.43
N GLY A 275 24.22 13.12 1.54
CA GLY A 275 23.36 12.79 0.41
C GLY A 275 22.13 13.68 0.27
N LEU A 276 21.05 13.16 -0.32
CA LEU A 276 19.77 13.84 -0.46
C LEU A 276 19.07 14.01 0.90
N ASP A 277 18.33 15.09 1.07
CA ASP A 277 17.41 15.28 2.20
C ASP A 277 16.25 14.28 2.06
N LEU A 278 16.38 13.15 2.76
CA LEU A 278 15.37 12.09 2.70
C LEU A 278 14.04 12.51 3.36
N ALA A 279 14.07 13.42 4.34
CA ALA A 279 12.84 13.90 4.97
C ALA A 279 12.01 14.72 3.98
N GLU A 280 12.66 15.63 3.25
CA GLU A 280 12.01 16.38 2.19
C GLU A 280 11.54 15.46 1.06
N ALA A 281 12.36 14.49 0.65
CA ALA A 281 11.98 13.50 -0.37
C ALA A 281 10.73 12.70 0.03
N MET A 282 10.70 12.16 1.25
CA MET A 282 9.57 11.37 1.74
C MET A 282 8.29 12.20 1.87
N ALA A 283 8.40 13.46 2.31
CA ALA A 283 7.27 14.39 2.36
C ALA A 283 6.72 14.69 0.95
N GLU A 284 7.60 14.90 -0.04
CA GLU A 284 7.20 15.10 -1.44
C GLU A 284 6.48 13.89 -2.04
N LEU A 285 6.96 12.68 -1.73
CA LEU A 285 6.33 11.44 -2.17
C LEU A 285 4.96 11.24 -1.51
N GLY A 286 4.85 11.57 -0.22
CA GLY A 286 3.57 11.53 0.50
C GLY A 286 2.54 12.50 -0.08
N ARG A 287 2.93 13.74 -0.45
CA ARG A 287 2.04 14.71 -1.12
C ARG A 287 1.49 14.21 -2.46
N ARG A 288 2.17 13.25 -3.10
CA ARG A 288 1.73 12.55 -4.32
C ARG A 288 0.83 11.36 -4.04
N ASN A 289 0.39 11.19 -2.79
CA ASN A 289 -0.40 10.04 -2.32
C ASN A 289 0.27 8.68 -2.54
N LEU A 290 1.60 8.64 -2.60
CA LEU A 290 2.35 7.38 -2.56
C LEU A 290 2.40 6.92 -1.10
N GLN A 291 1.51 6.01 -0.73
CA GLN A 291 1.35 5.57 0.66
C GLN A 291 2.22 4.37 1.01
N TYR A 292 2.52 3.52 0.02
CA TYR A 292 3.22 2.26 0.22
C TYR A 292 4.41 2.14 -0.73
N ILE A 293 5.62 2.14 -0.19
CA ILE A 293 6.87 2.09 -0.96
C ILE A 293 7.64 0.81 -0.64
N LEU A 294 8.04 0.09 -1.69
CA LEU A 294 9.01 -1.01 -1.61
C LEU A 294 10.41 -0.47 -1.91
N LEU A 295 11.26 -0.42 -0.89
CA LEU A 295 12.68 -0.08 -1.04
C LEU A 295 13.45 -1.34 -1.44
N GLU A 296 14.01 -1.35 -2.64
CA GLU A 296 14.84 -2.45 -3.16
C GLU A 296 16.25 -1.97 -3.53
N GLY A 297 17.19 -2.91 -3.52
CA GLY A 297 18.56 -2.68 -3.98
C GLY A 297 19.43 -1.89 -3.00
N GLY A 298 20.59 -1.51 -3.47
CA GLY A 298 21.70 -0.74 -2.92
C GLY A 298 21.78 -0.48 -1.40
N SER A 299 22.79 -1.06 -0.76
CA SER A 299 23.03 -0.93 0.69
C SER A 299 23.15 0.53 1.17
N LYS A 300 23.66 1.45 0.32
CA LYS A 300 23.84 2.87 0.68
C LYS A 300 22.52 3.59 0.93
N LEU A 301 21.54 3.44 0.01
CA LEU A 301 20.22 4.04 0.18
C LEU A 301 19.49 3.40 1.36
N ALA A 302 19.51 2.08 1.46
CA ALA A 302 18.90 1.35 2.58
C ALA A 302 19.47 1.79 3.94
N ALA A 303 20.79 1.91 4.07
CA ALA A 303 21.43 2.39 5.28
C ALA A 303 21.02 3.83 5.63
N SER A 304 20.90 4.71 4.62
CA SER A 304 20.46 6.09 4.83
C SER A 304 19.01 6.15 5.31
N MET A 305 18.11 5.36 4.70
CA MET A 305 16.69 5.26 5.06
C MET A 305 16.51 4.69 6.47
N LEU A 306 17.29 3.66 6.84
CA LEU A 306 17.29 3.08 8.20
C LEU A 306 17.77 4.08 9.24
N LYS A 307 18.90 4.78 8.99
CA LYS A 307 19.44 5.81 9.90
C LYS A 307 18.44 6.96 10.10
N ALA A 308 17.75 7.36 9.03
CA ALA A 308 16.72 8.40 9.06
C ALA A 308 15.39 7.92 9.63
N ARG A 309 15.25 6.64 10.00
CA ARG A 309 14.03 6.00 10.55
C ARG A 309 12.81 6.08 9.63
N PHE A 310 13.04 6.02 8.31
CA PHE A 310 11.95 5.97 7.33
C PHE A 310 11.52 4.56 6.95
N VAL A 311 12.23 3.51 7.40
CA VAL A 311 11.86 2.11 7.17
C VAL A 311 10.93 1.64 8.29
N ASP A 312 9.75 1.18 7.94
CA ASP A 312 8.72 0.68 8.86
C ASP A 312 8.79 -0.84 9.04
N ARG A 313 9.18 -1.53 7.98
CA ARG A 313 9.28 -2.99 7.97
C ARG A 313 10.49 -3.45 7.16
N VAL A 314 11.11 -4.52 7.61
CA VAL A 314 12.20 -5.17 6.90
C VAL A 314 11.77 -6.58 6.49
N MET A 315 12.12 -6.99 5.27
CA MET A 315 11.88 -8.32 4.72
C MET A 315 13.21 -8.86 4.17
N PHE A 316 13.78 -9.83 4.87
CA PHE A 316 14.96 -10.55 4.41
C PHE A 316 14.56 -11.87 3.74
N PHE A 317 15.16 -12.14 2.60
CA PHE A 317 15.10 -13.41 1.88
C PHE A 317 16.48 -14.04 1.99
N ILE A 318 16.56 -15.19 2.65
CA ILE A 318 17.78 -15.94 2.92
C ILE A 318 17.76 -17.26 2.14
#